data_d58922eac415e1ffd9df1be3cbd33ebf
#
_entry.id   d58922eac415e1ffd9df1be3cbd33ebf
#
_cell.length_a   1.000
_cell.length_b   1.000
_cell.length_c   1.000
_cell.angle_alpha   90.00
_cell.angle_beta   90.00
_cell.angle_gamma   90.00
#
_symmetry.space_group_name_H-M   'P 1'
#
loop_
_entity.id
_entity.type
_entity.pdbx_description
1 polymer ?
#
loop_
_entity_poly.entity_id
_entity_poly.type
_entity_poly.pdbx_seq_one_letter_code
_entity_poly.pdbx_strand_id
1 'polypeptide(L)'
;MNLREEYGKFSDEELVKSYQSGNVAVVNYICEKYKPLVLKLSKKYFLIGGENEDLIQEGMIGLFGAIGDYDTNSDVTFFHFAQLCIDRQMIKAIEASNRKKHSPLNAYVSLYDEEGGELDEPNFTSDDPAELIIVAEENLDLIERLKQALSPMEKKVFELYMQDYDYKEIAIKLDKPEKSIDNTLTRIKQKARGL
;
A
#
# COMPACT_ATOMS: atom_id res chain seq x y z
N MET A 1 30.85 -2.66 1.35
CA MET A 1 30.53 -4.06 1.07
C MET A 1 29.21 -4.06 0.33
N ASN A 2 29.12 -4.65 -0.84
CA ASN A 2 27.92 -4.56 -1.69
C ASN A 2 26.95 -5.68 -1.25
N LEU A 3 25.87 -5.31 -0.57
CA LEU A 3 24.84 -6.23 -0.07
C LEU A 3 24.30 -7.17 -1.17
N ARG A 4 24.31 -6.70 -2.42
CA ARG A 4 23.84 -7.47 -3.58
C ARG A 4 24.77 -8.61 -3.97
N GLU A 5 26.07 -8.45 -3.76
CA GLU A 5 27.07 -9.51 -4.02
C GLU A 5 27.05 -10.58 -2.93
N GLU A 6 26.73 -10.18 -1.71
CA GLU A 6 26.65 -11.07 -0.56
C GLU A 6 25.36 -11.89 -0.54
N TYR A 7 24.21 -11.24 -0.68
CA TYR A 7 22.90 -11.85 -0.48
C TYR A 7 22.15 -12.21 -1.77
N GLY A 8 22.57 -11.70 -2.92
CA GLY A 8 21.86 -11.90 -4.19
C GLY A 8 21.82 -13.32 -4.74
N LYS A 9 22.54 -14.26 -4.10
CA LYS A 9 22.59 -15.69 -4.47
C LYS A 9 21.54 -16.54 -3.77
N PHE A 10 20.94 -16.01 -2.71
CA PHE A 10 19.98 -16.72 -1.86
C PHE A 10 18.54 -16.43 -2.31
N SER A 11 17.65 -17.40 -2.12
CA SER A 11 16.22 -17.18 -2.28
C SER A 11 15.68 -16.27 -1.16
N ASP A 12 14.49 -15.71 -1.37
CA ASP A 12 13.87 -14.85 -0.36
C ASP A 12 13.55 -15.60 0.92
N GLU A 13 13.14 -16.86 0.79
CA GLU A 13 12.85 -17.77 1.89
C GLU A 13 14.12 -18.10 2.71
N GLU A 14 15.26 -18.33 2.04
CA GLU A 14 16.54 -18.55 2.69
C GLU A 14 17.01 -17.30 3.45
N LEU A 15 16.81 -16.11 2.88
CA LEU A 15 17.15 -14.85 3.52
C LEU A 15 16.28 -14.60 4.76
N VAL A 16 14.97 -14.84 4.66
CA VAL A 16 14.05 -14.71 5.79
C VAL A 16 14.40 -15.71 6.89
N LYS A 17 14.69 -16.97 6.56
CA LYS A 17 15.14 -17.97 7.51
C LYS A 17 16.46 -17.57 8.19
N SER A 18 17.38 -16.96 7.46
CA SER A 18 18.63 -16.42 8.02
C SER A 18 18.36 -15.32 9.05
N TYR A 19 17.42 -14.41 8.75
CA TYR A 19 16.98 -13.39 9.69
C TYR A 19 16.39 -13.98 10.97
N GLN A 20 15.44 -14.93 10.83
CA GLN A 20 14.79 -15.61 11.96
C GLN A 20 15.79 -16.41 12.82
N SER A 21 16.92 -16.80 12.23
CA SER A 21 18.04 -17.44 12.94
C SER A 21 19.01 -16.45 13.61
N GLY A 22 18.71 -15.14 13.57
CA GLY A 22 19.47 -14.08 14.25
C GLY A 22 20.37 -13.22 13.36
N ASN A 23 20.43 -13.45 12.04
CA ASN A 23 21.19 -12.59 11.13
C ASN A 23 20.43 -11.31 10.75
N VAL A 24 20.48 -10.32 11.63
CA VAL A 24 19.77 -9.05 11.44
C VAL A 24 20.27 -8.26 10.22
N ALA A 25 21.51 -8.47 9.78
CA ALA A 25 22.08 -7.71 8.66
C ALA A 25 21.35 -7.93 7.32
N VAL A 26 20.70 -9.08 7.15
CA VAL A 26 19.99 -9.45 5.93
C VAL A 26 18.71 -8.61 5.70
N VAL A 27 18.15 -8.03 6.76
CA VAL A 27 16.92 -7.21 6.69
C VAL A 27 17.08 -6.04 5.73
N ASN A 28 18.21 -5.33 5.81
CA ASN A 28 18.47 -4.18 4.94
C ASN A 28 18.43 -4.58 3.46
N TYR A 29 18.97 -5.76 3.13
CA TYR A 29 18.94 -6.26 1.76
C TYR A 29 17.51 -6.60 1.30
N ILE A 30 16.72 -7.28 2.14
CA ILE A 30 15.31 -7.60 1.82
C ILE A 30 14.50 -6.31 1.65
N CYS A 31 14.66 -5.35 2.57
CA CYS A 31 13.98 -4.06 2.48
C CYS A 31 14.30 -3.31 1.18
N GLU A 32 15.57 -3.23 0.78
CA GLU A 32 15.96 -2.61 -0.49
C GLU A 32 15.41 -3.37 -1.71
N LYS A 33 15.43 -4.70 -1.67
CA LYS A 33 14.89 -5.55 -2.74
C LYS A 33 13.39 -5.37 -2.95
N TYR A 34 12.63 -5.22 -1.85
CA TYR A 34 11.17 -5.12 -1.87
C TYR A 34 10.65 -3.68 -1.90
N LYS A 35 11.50 -2.67 -1.72
CA LYS A 35 11.12 -1.27 -1.81
C LYS A 35 10.36 -0.89 -3.09
N PRO A 36 10.73 -1.39 -4.30
CA PRO A 36 9.93 -1.14 -5.51
C PRO A 36 8.49 -1.67 -5.43
N LEU A 37 8.28 -2.82 -4.77
CA LEU A 37 6.94 -3.36 -4.54
C LEU A 37 6.13 -2.44 -3.62
N VAL A 38 6.72 -1.99 -2.51
CA VAL A 38 6.08 -1.04 -1.59
C VAL A 38 5.70 0.25 -2.31
N LEU A 39 6.59 0.81 -3.13
CA LEU A 39 6.32 2.01 -3.92
C LEU A 39 5.18 1.81 -4.94
N LYS A 40 5.13 0.65 -5.59
CA LYS A 40 4.04 0.31 -6.51
C LYS A 40 2.70 0.23 -5.80
N LEU A 41 2.64 -0.40 -4.65
CA LEU A 41 1.42 -0.55 -3.86
C LEU A 41 0.99 0.79 -3.25
N SER A 42 1.92 1.62 -2.76
CA SER A 42 1.58 2.94 -2.22
C SER A 42 0.88 3.83 -3.27
N LYS A 43 1.31 3.77 -4.52
CA LYS A 43 0.67 4.52 -5.62
C LYS A 43 -0.76 4.07 -5.89
N LYS A 44 -1.02 2.76 -5.82
CA LYS A 44 -2.37 2.19 -5.92
C LYS A 44 -3.27 2.74 -4.82
N TYR A 45 -2.80 2.73 -3.57
CA TYR A 45 -3.59 3.17 -2.42
C TYR A 45 -3.64 4.69 -2.23
N PHE A 46 -2.72 5.45 -2.80
CA PHE A 46 -2.83 6.90 -2.88
C PHE A 46 -4.14 7.34 -3.53
N LEU A 47 -4.61 6.66 -4.56
CA LEU A 47 -5.88 6.96 -5.25
C LEU A 47 -7.10 6.75 -4.34
N ILE A 48 -7.03 5.82 -3.39
CA ILE A 48 -8.12 5.50 -2.46
C ILE A 48 -8.19 6.48 -1.27
N GLY A 49 -7.16 7.31 -1.06
CA GLY A 49 -7.25 8.37 -0.05
C GLY A 49 -6.07 8.52 0.89
N GLY A 50 -5.05 7.68 0.77
CA GLY A 50 -3.82 7.79 1.55
C GLY A 50 -2.94 8.97 1.12
N GLU A 51 -2.03 9.41 1.98
CA GLU A 51 -0.91 10.26 1.61
C GLU A 51 0.26 9.36 1.21
N ASN A 52 0.95 9.68 0.09
CA ASN A 52 1.90 8.73 -0.50
C ASN A 52 3.08 8.40 0.43
N GLU A 53 3.62 9.40 1.11
CA GLU A 53 4.76 9.22 2.03
C GLU A 53 4.38 8.36 3.23
N ASP A 54 3.21 8.62 3.83
CA ASP A 54 2.68 7.82 4.94
C ASP A 54 2.44 6.37 4.52
N LEU A 55 1.88 6.16 3.32
CA LEU A 55 1.64 4.82 2.78
C LEU A 55 2.93 4.04 2.53
N ILE A 56 4.00 4.72 2.08
CA ILE A 56 5.31 4.08 1.91
C ILE A 56 5.85 3.61 3.27
N GLN A 57 5.76 4.45 4.30
CA GLN A 57 6.22 4.09 5.65
C GLN A 57 5.41 2.92 6.20
N GLU A 58 4.08 2.96 6.11
CA GLU A 58 3.21 1.87 6.54
C GLU A 58 3.48 0.58 5.76
N GLY A 59 3.71 0.67 4.45
CA GLY A 59 4.11 -0.48 3.64
C GLY A 59 5.45 -1.09 4.05
N MET A 60 6.42 -0.25 4.43
CA MET A 60 7.70 -0.74 4.97
C MET A 60 7.52 -1.42 6.34
N ILE A 61 6.61 -0.93 7.19
CA ILE A 61 6.25 -1.59 8.46
C ILE A 61 5.62 -2.96 8.17
N GLY A 62 4.69 -3.04 7.21
CA GLY A 62 4.07 -4.30 6.79
C GLY A 62 5.10 -5.31 6.24
N LEU A 63 6.06 -4.85 5.44
CA LEU A 63 7.16 -5.67 4.95
C LEU A 63 8.05 -6.19 6.10
N PHE A 64 8.39 -5.32 7.05
CA PHE A 64 9.21 -5.72 8.20
C PHE A 64 8.49 -6.77 9.06
N GLY A 65 7.17 -6.59 9.29
CA GLY A 65 6.35 -7.60 9.94
C GLY A 65 6.38 -8.94 9.19
N ALA A 66 6.21 -8.91 7.86
CA ALA A 66 6.26 -10.10 7.02
C ALA A 66 7.57 -10.88 7.15
N ILE A 67 8.72 -10.19 7.26
CA ILE A 67 10.03 -10.84 7.45
C ILE A 67 10.07 -11.64 8.77
N GLY A 68 9.45 -11.10 9.83
CA GLY A 68 9.38 -11.76 11.14
C GLY A 68 8.40 -12.93 11.18
N ASP A 69 7.25 -12.77 10.56
CA ASP A 69 6.08 -13.65 10.73
C ASP A 69 5.95 -14.75 9.66
N TYR A 70 6.77 -14.70 8.61
CA TYR A 70 6.69 -15.68 7.53
C TYR A 70 7.04 -17.09 8.00
N ASP A 71 6.16 -18.05 7.74
CA ASP A 71 6.45 -19.47 7.94
C ASP A 71 7.24 -20.03 6.74
N THR A 72 8.51 -20.33 6.97
CA THR A 72 9.41 -20.89 5.96
C THR A 72 9.05 -22.30 5.50
N ASN A 73 8.08 -22.95 6.14
CA ASN A 73 7.55 -24.25 5.73
C ASN A 73 6.24 -24.14 4.94
N SER A 74 5.78 -22.92 4.69
CA SER A 74 4.57 -22.64 3.90
C SER A 74 4.78 -22.94 2.44
N ASP A 75 3.72 -23.40 1.77
CA ASP A 75 3.68 -23.55 0.29
C ASP A 75 3.55 -22.19 -0.44
N VAL A 76 3.24 -21.10 0.30
CA VAL A 76 3.15 -19.74 -0.23
C VAL A 76 4.52 -19.11 -0.24
N THR A 77 4.93 -18.52 -1.38
CA THR A 77 6.22 -17.84 -1.49
C THR A 77 6.27 -16.58 -0.61
N PHE A 78 7.47 -16.24 -0.12
CA PHE A 78 7.65 -15.02 0.66
C PHE A 78 7.18 -13.76 -0.08
N PHE A 79 7.32 -13.73 -1.41
CA PHE A 79 6.83 -12.60 -2.23
C PHE A 79 5.32 -12.36 -2.06
N HIS A 80 4.51 -13.40 -2.18
CA HIS A 80 3.05 -13.27 -2.04
C HIS A 80 2.64 -12.95 -0.61
N PHE A 81 3.29 -13.57 0.37
CA PHE A 81 3.04 -13.26 1.79
C PHE A 81 3.41 -11.80 2.12
N ALA A 82 4.59 -11.34 1.69
CA ALA A 82 5.02 -9.96 1.90
C ALA A 82 4.09 -8.95 1.22
N GLN A 83 3.67 -9.22 -0.02
CA GLN A 83 2.71 -8.38 -0.72
C GLN A 83 1.42 -8.23 0.07
N LEU A 84 0.89 -9.34 0.60
CA LEU A 84 -0.31 -9.34 1.42
C LEU A 84 -0.14 -8.51 2.69
N CYS A 85 0.95 -8.71 3.44
CA CYS A 85 1.23 -7.96 4.66
C CYS A 85 1.37 -6.46 4.40
N ILE A 86 2.02 -6.09 3.29
CA ILE A 86 2.15 -4.70 2.86
C ILE A 86 0.77 -4.11 2.53
N ASP A 87 -0.05 -4.80 1.73
CA ASP A 87 -1.40 -4.38 1.36
C ASP A 87 -2.28 -4.16 2.60
N ARG A 88 -2.33 -5.13 3.50
CA ARG A 88 -3.10 -5.05 4.76
C ARG A 88 -2.69 -3.86 5.61
N GLN A 89 -1.39 -3.64 5.79
CA GLN A 89 -0.89 -2.53 6.59
C GLN A 89 -1.27 -1.17 5.98
N MET A 90 -1.17 -1.02 4.66
CA MET A 90 -1.57 0.21 3.97
C MET A 90 -3.07 0.47 4.09
N ILE A 91 -3.91 -0.55 3.91
CA ILE A 91 -5.38 -0.44 4.06
C ILE A 91 -5.72 -0.01 5.49
N LYS A 92 -5.13 -0.67 6.50
CA LYS A 92 -5.33 -0.33 7.92
C LYS A 92 -4.97 1.14 8.21
N ALA A 93 -3.90 1.65 7.65
CA ALA A 93 -3.48 3.04 7.79
C ALA A 93 -4.50 4.02 7.15
N ILE A 94 -5.01 3.69 5.96
CA ILE A 94 -6.04 4.50 5.27
C ILE A 94 -7.32 4.57 6.10
N GLU A 95 -7.79 3.45 6.62
CA GLU A 95 -8.98 3.37 7.47
C GLU A 95 -8.80 4.19 8.76
N ALA A 96 -7.63 4.07 9.40
CA ALA A 96 -7.31 4.86 10.60
C ALA A 96 -7.28 6.38 10.31
N SER A 97 -6.73 6.79 9.16
CA SER A 97 -6.73 8.18 8.71
C SER A 97 -8.14 8.70 8.44
N ASN A 98 -8.97 7.89 7.79
CA ASN A 98 -10.37 8.26 7.50
C ASN A 98 -11.20 8.40 8.78
N ARG A 99 -11.04 7.51 9.74
CA ARG A 99 -11.68 7.64 11.08
C ARG A 99 -11.29 8.93 11.78
N LYS A 100 -10.01 9.31 11.78
CA LYS A 100 -9.54 10.57 12.37
C LYS A 100 -10.10 11.82 11.68
N LYS A 101 -10.26 11.80 10.36
CA LYS A 101 -10.84 12.92 9.58
C LYS A 101 -12.33 13.13 9.87
N HIS A 102 -13.06 12.08 10.24
CA HIS A 102 -14.49 12.15 10.62
C HIS A 102 -14.73 12.35 12.13
N SER A 103 -13.68 12.25 12.95
CA SER A 103 -13.75 12.41 14.40
C SER A 103 -14.38 13.75 14.88
N PRO A 104 -14.16 14.91 14.23
CA PRO A 104 -14.81 16.17 14.68
C PRO A 104 -16.33 16.16 14.57
N LEU A 105 -16.92 15.38 13.64
CA LEU A 105 -18.37 15.25 13.53
C LEU A 105 -18.96 14.24 14.52
N ASN A 106 -18.22 13.19 14.87
CA ASN A 106 -18.66 12.18 15.81
C ASN A 106 -18.41 12.59 17.28
N ALA A 107 -17.50 13.50 17.55
CA ALA A 107 -17.26 14.02 18.92
C ALA A 107 -18.46 14.79 19.49
N TYR A 108 -19.41 15.23 18.65
CA TYR A 108 -20.61 15.93 19.11
C TYR A 108 -21.76 14.96 19.53
N VAL A 109 -21.62 13.67 19.25
CA VAL A 109 -22.63 12.64 19.61
C VAL A 109 -22.21 11.83 20.84
N SER A 110 -20.94 11.86 21.25
CA SER A 110 -20.40 11.03 22.33
C SER A 110 -20.46 11.66 23.73
N LEU A 111 -21.32 12.64 23.98
CA LEU A 111 -21.50 13.21 25.34
C LEU A 111 -22.62 12.52 26.14
N TYR A 112 -23.20 11.42 25.65
CA TYR A 112 -24.32 10.73 26.31
C TYR A 112 -24.26 9.19 26.34
N ASP A 113 -23.11 8.57 26.12
CA ASP A 113 -22.97 7.12 26.37
C ASP A 113 -21.80 6.83 27.30
N GLU A 114 -22.05 7.01 28.61
CA GLU A 114 -21.35 6.31 29.67
C GLU A 114 -21.92 4.88 29.78
N GLU A 115 -21.58 4.01 28.87
CA GLU A 115 -21.56 2.57 29.11
C GLU A 115 -20.47 1.97 28.24
N GLY A 116 -19.46 1.41 28.94
CA GLY A 116 -18.28 0.79 28.35
C GLY A 116 -18.63 -0.42 27.50
N GLY A 117 -18.89 -0.18 26.23
CA GLY A 117 -18.82 -1.18 25.20
C GLY A 117 -17.43 -1.12 24.57
N GLU A 118 -16.64 -2.18 24.74
CA GLU A 118 -15.52 -2.45 23.87
C GLU A 118 -16.01 -2.31 22.44
N LEU A 119 -15.53 -1.26 21.75
CA LEU A 119 -15.73 -1.16 20.31
C LEU A 119 -15.02 -2.38 19.74
N ASP A 120 -15.79 -3.35 19.28
CA ASP A 120 -15.32 -4.46 18.47
C ASP A 120 -14.44 -3.85 17.37
N GLU A 121 -13.12 -4.00 17.55
CA GLU A 121 -12.20 -3.85 16.43
C GLU A 121 -12.75 -4.78 15.35
N PRO A 122 -12.99 -4.32 14.11
CA PRO A 122 -13.31 -5.25 13.04
C PRO A 122 -12.14 -6.20 12.93
N ASN A 123 -12.35 -7.40 13.47
CA ASN A 123 -11.41 -8.50 13.44
C ASN A 123 -11.30 -8.96 11.99
N PHE A 124 -10.47 -8.28 11.20
CA PHE A 124 -10.00 -8.82 9.92
C PHE A 124 -8.95 -9.90 10.20
N THR A 125 -9.34 -10.88 11.00
CA THR A 125 -8.62 -12.16 11.14
C THR A 125 -9.22 -13.16 10.17
N SER A 126 -9.27 -12.81 8.91
CA SER A 126 -9.51 -13.82 7.88
C SER A 126 -8.18 -14.12 7.22
N ASP A 127 -7.59 -15.24 7.62
CA ASP A 127 -6.51 -15.90 6.89
C ASP A 127 -7.05 -16.64 5.65
N ASP A 128 -8.31 -16.34 5.24
CA ASP A 128 -8.94 -17.01 4.12
C ASP A 128 -8.41 -16.43 2.79
N PRO A 129 -7.71 -17.24 1.99
CA PRO A 129 -7.25 -16.84 0.67
C PRO A 129 -8.38 -16.35 -0.25
N ALA A 130 -9.63 -16.77 -0.01
CA ALA A 130 -10.78 -16.36 -0.80
C ALA A 130 -11.14 -14.89 -0.58
N GLU A 131 -11.06 -14.37 0.65
CA GLU A 131 -11.29 -12.94 0.91
C GLU A 131 -10.22 -12.05 0.27
N LEU A 132 -9.00 -12.55 0.17
CA LEU A 132 -7.90 -11.83 -0.48
C LEU A 132 -8.10 -11.71 -1.99
N ILE A 133 -8.68 -12.74 -2.61
CA ILE A 133 -9.04 -12.73 -4.04
C ILE A 133 -10.16 -11.71 -4.27
N ILE A 134 -11.18 -11.67 -3.41
CA ILE A 134 -12.30 -10.72 -3.48
C ILE A 134 -11.79 -9.28 -3.41
N VAL A 135 -10.93 -8.95 -2.44
CA VAL A 135 -10.33 -7.61 -2.31
C VAL A 135 -9.48 -7.24 -3.54
N ALA A 136 -8.79 -8.20 -4.13
CA ALA A 136 -8.00 -7.97 -5.34
C ALA A 136 -8.91 -7.73 -6.57
N GLU A 137 -10.01 -8.46 -6.70
CA GLU A 137 -10.98 -8.31 -7.79
C GLU A 137 -11.76 -6.98 -7.66
N GLU A 138 -12.21 -6.60 -6.47
CA GLU A 138 -12.84 -5.31 -6.21
C GLU A 138 -11.92 -4.12 -6.55
N ASN A 139 -10.62 -4.25 -6.27
CA ASN A 139 -9.63 -3.23 -6.62
C ASN A 139 -9.41 -3.12 -8.14
N LEU A 140 -9.47 -4.23 -8.89
CA LEU A 140 -9.37 -4.21 -10.35
C LEU A 140 -10.60 -3.55 -10.97
N ASP A 141 -11.79 -3.86 -10.47
CA ASP A 141 -13.05 -3.26 -10.91
C ASP A 141 -13.06 -1.74 -10.63
N LEU A 142 -12.58 -1.31 -9.46
CA LEU A 142 -12.44 0.12 -9.12
C LEU A 142 -11.49 0.84 -10.11
N ILE A 143 -10.35 0.23 -10.44
CA ILE A 143 -9.39 0.81 -11.40
C ILE A 143 -10.03 0.92 -12.79
N GLU A 144 -10.81 -0.06 -13.22
CA GLU A 144 -11.50 -0.02 -14.51
C GLU A 144 -12.60 1.04 -14.55
N ARG A 145 -13.42 1.12 -13.52
CA ARG A 145 -14.43 2.19 -13.38
C ARG A 145 -13.78 3.56 -13.34
N LEU A 146 -12.69 3.71 -12.60
CA LEU A 146 -11.93 4.96 -12.57
C LEU A 146 -11.44 5.31 -13.96
N LYS A 147 -10.82 4.39 -14.71
CA LYS A 147 -10.36 4.63 -16.08
C LYS A 147 -11.49 5.10 -17.00
N GLN A 148 -12.71 4.59 -16.83
CA GLN A 148 -13.86 5.03 -17.61
C GLN A 148 -14.29 6.46 -17.27
N ALA A 149 -14.17 6.88 -16.01
CA ALA A 149 -14.53 8.21 -15.52
C ALA A 149 -13.48 9.29 -15.80
N LEU A 150 -12.26 8.91 -16.22
CA LEU A 150 -11.17 9.86 -16.50
C LEU A 150 -11.28 10.47 -17.88
N SER A 151 -10.99 11.79 -17.97
CA SER A 151 -10.80 12.49 -19.25
C SER A 151 -9.53 11.98 -19.98
N PRO A 152 -9.38 12.25 -21.29
CA PRO A 152 -8.20 11.79 -22.04
C PRO A 152 -6.86 12.23 -21.46
N MET A 153 -6.80 13.43 -20.89
CA MET A 153 -5.59 13.94 -20.25
C MET A 153 -5.34 13.25 -18.90
N GLU A 154 -6.38 13.08 -18.09
CA GLU A 154 -6.30 12.38 -16.81
C GLU A 154 -5.87 10.91 -17.00
N LYS A 155 -6.35 10.24 -18.07
CA LYS A 155 -5.93 8.87 -18.42
C LYS A 155 -4.42 8.78 -18.66
N LYS A 156 -3.88 9.71 -19.47
CA LYS A 156 -2.43 9.75 -19.75
C LYS A 156 -1.61 9.97 -18.47
N VAL A 157 -2.03 10.91 -17.62
CA VAL A 157 -1.36 11.16 -16.34
C VAL A 157 -1.46 9.94 -15.44
N PHE A 158 -2.63 9.32 -15.37
CA PHE A 158 -2.86 8.11 -14.58
C PHE A 158 -1.99 6.93 -15.05
N GLU A 159 -1.93 6.67 -16.35
CA GLU A 159 -1.11 5.60 -16.92
C GLU A 159 0.37 5.78 -16.62
N LEU A 160 0.90 7.00 -16.79
CA LEU A 160 2.30 7.29 -16.46
C LEU A 160 2.56 7.17 -14.96
N TYR A 161 1.64 7.64 -14.12
CA TYR A 161 1.75 7.50 -12.68
C TYR A 161 1.79 6.03 -12.25
N MET A 162 0.97 5.17 -12.86
CA MET A 162 0.98 3.72 -12.59
C MET A 162 2.22 3.00 -13.13
N GLN A 163 2.96 3.63 -14.08
CA GLN A 163 4.25 3.16 -14.60
C GLN A 163 5.46 3.66 -13.78
N ASP A 164 5.24 4.12 -12.55
CA ASP A 164 6.26 4.59 -11.63
C ASP A 164 6.94 5.93 -11.96
N TYR A 165 6.38 6.72 -12.90
CA TYR A 165 6.85 8.08 -13.11
C TYR A 165 6.34 9.01 -12.00
N ASP A 166 7.25 9.85 -11.47
CA ASP A 166 6.87 10.90 -10.55
C ASP A 166 6.18 12.08 -11.29
N TYR A 167 5.57 13.01 -10.53
CA TYR A 167 4.83 14.13 -11.13
C TYR A 167 5.73 15.06 -11.98
N LYS A 168 7.04 15.15 -11.70
CA LYS A 168 8.00 15.95 -12.47
C LYS A 168 8.33 15.28 -13.80
N GLU A 169 8.58 13.97 -13.76
CA GLU A 169 8.81 13.16 -14.94
C GLU A 169 7.58 13.15 -15.86
N ILE A 170 6.39 13.05 -15.29
CA ILE A 170 5.11 13.14 -16.02
C ILE A 170 4.96 14.53 -16.66
N ALA A 171 5.32 15.60 -15.94
CA ALA A 171 5.29 16.95 -16.46
C ALA A 171 6.19 17.11 -17.68
N ILE A 172 7.41 16.59 -17.62
CA ILE A 172 8.37 16.59 -18.73
C ILE A 172 7.82 15.77 -19.91
N LYS A 173 7.34 14.54 -19.66
CA LYS A 173 6.83 13.64 -20.72
C LYS A 173 5.61 14.19 -21.45
N LEU A 174 4.75 14.91 -20.75
CA LEU A 174 3.50 15.46 -21.32
C LEU A 174 3.63 16.92 -21.74
N ASP A 175 4.83 17.52 -21.59
CA ASP A 175 5.08 18.94 -21.85
C ASP A 175 4.04 19.85 -21.16
N LYS A 176 3.90 19.66 -19.83
CA LYS A 176 2.97 20.40 -18.98
C LYS A 176 3.67 20.90 -17.72
N PRO A 177 3.20 22.02 -17.14
CA PRO A 177 3.70 22.49 -15.85
C PRO A 177 3.47 21.43 -14.75
N GLU A 178 4.43 21.26 -13.83
CA GLU A 178 4.34 20.35 -12.68
C GLU A 178 3.04 20.57 -11.90
N LYS A 179 2.68 21.83 -11.63
CA LYS A 179 1.44 22.18 -10.93
C LYS A 179 0.17 21.71 -11.66
N SER A 180 0.22 21.62 -13.01
CA SER A 180 -0.91 21.07 -13.78
C SER A 180 -1.05 19.58 -13.59
N ILE A 181 0.06 18.85 -13.49
CA ILE A 181 0.06 17.42 -13.22
C ILE A 181 -0.43 17.14 -11.81
N ASP A 182 0.07 17.86 -10.79
CA ASP A 182 -0.36 17.74 -9.41
C ASP A 182 -1.88 18.00 -9.27
N ASN A 183 -2.41 19.06 -9.86
CA ASN A 183 -3.83 19.32 -9.89
C ASN A 183 -4.62 18.21 -10.62
N THR A 184 -4.03 17.58 -11.63
CA THR A 184 -4.66 16.48 -12.35
C THR A 184 -4.70 15.22 -11.49
N LEU A 185 -3.61 14.88 -10.81
CA LEU A 185 -3.57 13.77 -9.84
C LEU A 185 -4.58 13.98 -8.71
N THR A 186 -4.71 15.21 -8.20
CA THR A 186 -5.71 15.55 -7.19
C THR A 186 -7.13 15.30 -7.69
N ARG A 187 -7.46 15.67 -8.94
CA ARG A 187 -8.77 15.39 -9.55
C ARG A 187 -9.02 13.91 -9.77
N ILE A 188 -8.00 13.16 -10.19
CA ILE A 188 -8.08 11.69 -10.33
C ILE A 188 -8.42 11.08 -8.97
N LYS A 189 -7.73 11.51 -7.90
CA LYS A 189 -7.99 11.07 -6.52
C LYS A 189 -9.40 11.41 -6.05
N GLN A 190 -9.92 12.60 -6.39
CA GLN A 190 -11.31 12.96 -6.05
C GLN A 190 -12.32 12.08 -6.77
N LYS A 191 -12.09 11.77 -8.05
CA LYS A 191 -12.96 10.85 -8.82
C LYS A 191 -12.92 9.44 -8.27
N ALA A 192 -11.75 8.93 -7.89
CA ALA A 192 -11.61 7.61 -7.30
C ALA A 192 -12.39 7.47 -5.97
N ARG A 193 -12.47 8.54 -5.17
CA ARG A 193 -13.25 8.56 -3.92
C ARG A 193 -14.77 8.60 -4.12
N GLY A 194 -15.23 8.97 -5.29
CA GLY A 194 -16.66 9.08 -5.64
C GLY A 194 -17.22 7.85 -6.35
N LEU A 195 -16.39 6.82 -6.59
CA LEU A 195 -16.75 5.56 -7.23
C LEU A 195 -17.03 4.46 -6.21
#